data_b06b5ec515c76d36e21ae213c7e924b8
#
_entry.id   b06b5ec515c76d36e21ae213c7e924b8
#
_cell.length_a   1.000
_cell.length_b   1.000
_cell.length_c   1.000
_cell.angle_alpha   90.00
_cell.angle_beta   90.00
_cell.angle_gamma   90.00
#
_symmetry.space_group_name_H-M   'P 1'
#
loop_
_entity.id
_entity.type
_entity.pdbx_description
1 polymer ?
#
loop_
_entity_poly.entity_id
_entity_poly.type
_entity_poly.pdbx_seq_one_letter_code
_entity_poly.pdbx_strand_id
1 'polypeptide(L)'
;TALSFLANKLGSPEFKNALATIKARPDHRWVEEQLFVPPGKGSVGGQALARAIAQGGRKVKVPPHLKLPVPYLPERIPKRNSINDFDSIANRFIKHILLTWQLFATEKIRELQAEARKDGSLSPRVGRAIEKLNVIDQVCSTALRDEPLRSAGRLTSFPQANTVLTSRPGYRDIFRMFLR
;
A
#
# COMPACT_ATOMS: atom_id res chain seq x y z
N THR A 1 24.50 -19.89 -4.37
CA THR A 1 24.05 -19.02 -5.49
C THR A 1 23.12 -17.94 -4.96
N ALA A 2 23.11 -16.78 -5.59
CA ALA A 2 22.22 -15.64 -5.23
C ALA A 2 20.75 -16.07 -5.13
N LEU A 3 20.30 -16.95 -6.02
CA LEU A 3 18.94 -17.52 -6.01
C LEU A 3 18.62 -18.27 -4.72
N SER A 4 19.51 -19.13 -4.25
CA SER A 4 19.30 -19.90 -3.01
C SER A 4 19.29 -18.97 -1.80
N PHE A 5 20.12 -17.94 -1.79
CA PHE A 5 20.13 -16.92 -0.76
C PHE A 5 18.81 -16.16 -0.71
N LEU A 6 18.35 -15.65 -1.85
CA LEU A 6 17.10 -14.90 -1.93
C LEU A 6 15.89 -15.75 -1.55
N ALA A 7 15.80 -16.99 -2.06
CA ALA A 7 14.71 -17.90 -1.71
C ALA A 7 14.68 -18.24 -0.23
N ASN A 8 15.83 -18.48 0.39
CA ASN A 8 15.92 -18.74 1.82
C ASN A 8 15.54 -17.50 2.64
N LYS A 9 15.94 -16.30 2.23
CA LYS A 9 15.60 -15.06 2.91
C LYS A 9 14.12 -14.74 2.81
N LEU A 10 13.52 -14.80 1.63
CA LEU A 10 12.10 -14.49 1.42
C LEU A 10 11.16 -15.57 1.97
N GLY A 11 11.64 -16.82 2.03
CA GLY A 11 10.93 -17.92 2.71
C GLY A 11 11.09 -17.91 4.23
N SER A 12 11.98 -17.08 4.78
CA SER A 12 12.31 -17.08 6.21
C SER A 12 11.17 -16.55 7.09
N PRO A 13 11.07 -17.03 8.33
CA PRO A 13 10.14 -16.47 9.30
C PRO A 13 10.36 -14.98 9.55
N GLU A 14 11.62 -14.53 9.53
CA GLU A 14 11.98 -13.12 9.74
C GLU A 14 11.36 -12.21 8.68
N PHE A 15 11.41 -12.60 7.42
CA PHE A 15 10.81 -11.84 6.32
C PHE A 15 9.28 -11.80 6.43
N LYS A 16 8.64 -12.94 6.70
CA LYS A 16 7.19 -13.02 6.91
C LYS A 16 6.74 -12.18 8.09
N ASN A 17 7.48 -12.22 9.21
CA ASN A 17 7.21 -11.41 10.39
C ASN A 17 7.40 -9.92 10.11
N ALA A 18 8.40 -9.55 9.32
CA ALA A 18 8.60 -8.16 8.90
C ALA A 18 7.42 -7.64 8.09
N LEU A 19 6.93 -8.40 7.11
CA LEU A 19 5.72 -8.06 6.34
C LEU A 19 4.47 -7.98 7.22
N ALA A 20 4.29 -8.92 8.14
CA ALA A 20 3.18 -8.90 9.10
C ALA A 20 3.23 -7.66 10.00
N THR A 21 4.42 -7.25 10.42
CA THR A 21 4.64 -6.04 11.22
C THR A 21 4.29 -4.78 10.43
N ILE A 22 4.69 -4.69 9.16
CA ILE A 22 4.31 -3.58 8.27
C ILE A 22 2.79 -3.53 8.10
N LYS A 23 2.14 -4.67 7.87
CA LYS A 23 0.68 -4.76 7.74
C LYS A 23 -0.05 -4.33 9.01
N ALA A 24 0.44 -4.72 10.18
CA ALA A 24 -0.16 -4.38 11.47
C ALA A 24 0.03 -2.91 11.85
N ARG A 25 1.16 -2.31 11.47
CA ARG A 25 1.51 -0.93 11.80
C ARG A 25 2.11 -0.23 10.57
N PRO A 26 1.32 0.03 9.55
CA PRO A 26 1.80 0.63 8.31
C PRO A 26 2.27 2.07 8.54
N ASP A 27 3.20 2.51 7.70
CA ASP A 27 3.52 3.92 7.59
C ASP A 27 2.40 4.63 6.84
N HIS A 28 1.87 5.69 7.42
CA HIS A 28 0.76 6.44 6.85
C HIS A 28 0.86 7.91 7.23
N ARG A 29 0.20 8.75 6.48
CA ARG A 29 -0.06 10.14 6.80
C ARG A 29 -1.57 10.40 6.84
N TRP A 30 -1.97 11.34 7.66
CA TRP A 30 -3.34 11.83 7.64
C TRP A 30 -3.50 12.84 6.51
N VAL A 31 -4.46 12.61 5.64
CA VAL A 31 -4.83 13.53 4.57
C VAL A 31 -6.25 13.99 4.82
N GLU A 32 -6.48 15.31 4.79
CA GLU A 32 -7.81 15.86 4.85
C GLU A 32 -8.42 15.85 3.45
N GLU A 33 -9.52 15.12 3.30
CA GLU A 33 -10.33 15.11 2.09
C GLU A 33 -11.59 15.97 2.33
N GLN A 34 -11.89 16.84 1.39
CA GLN A 34 -13.11 17.63 1.43
C GLN A 34 -14.23 16.88 0.70
N LEU A 35 -15.17 16.35 1.46
CA LEU A 35 -16.37 15.72 0.93
C LEU A 35 -17.54 16.71 0.95
N PHE A 36 -18.43 16.63 -0.05
CA PHE A 36 -19.67 17.38 -0.07
C PHE A 36 -20.82 16.45 0.31
N VAL A 37 -21.47 16.75 1.43
CA VAL A 37 -22.56 15.92 1.98
C VAL A 37 -23.88 16.72 2.03
N PRO A 38 -25.04 16.04 1.88
CA PRO A 38 -26.32 16.68 2.10
C PRO A 38 -26.48 17.11 3.56
N PRO A 39 -27.29 18.16 3.83
CA PRO A 39 -27.63 18.56 5.20
C PRO A 39 -28.18 17.37 6.01
N GLY A 40 -27.68 17.19 7.24
CA GLY A 40 -28.10 16.12 8.14
C GLY A 40 -27.31 14.83 8.04
N LYS A 41 -26.40 14.68 7.07
CA LYS A 41 -25.47 13.55 7.03
C LYS A 41 -24.11 13.94 7.63
N GLY A 42 -23.95 13.69 8.92
CA GLY A 42 -22.72 13.88 9.67
C GLY A 42 -22.57 15.25 10.32
N SER A 43 -21.61 15.35 11.23
CA SER A 43 -21.28 16.60 11.93
C SER A 43 -20.51 17.53 10.99
N VAL A 44 -21.01 18.72 10.79
CA VAL A 44 -20.35 19.79 10.02
C VAL A 44 -19.98 20.90 10.99
N GLY A 45 -18.72 21.30 11.03
CA GLY A 45 -18.28 22.41 11.87
C GLY A 45 -19.01 23.73 11.51
N GLY A 46 -19.36 24.49 12.49
CA GLY A 46 -20.13 25.75 12.31
C GLY A 46 -19.50 26.72 11.31
N GLN A 47 -18.15 26.78 11.27
CA GLN A 47 -17.43 27.65 10.35
C GLN A 47 -17.52 27.18 8.88
N ALA A 48 -17.51 25.87 8.64
CA ALA A 48 -17.69 25.29 7.30
C ALA A 48 -19.13 25.52 6.80
N LEU A 49 -20.11 25.39 7.69
CA LEU A 49 -21.52 25.68 7.40
C LEU A 49 -21.72 27.15 7.07
N ALA A 50 -21.16 28.05 7.86
CA ALA A 50 -21.27 29.50 7.64
C ALA A 50 -20.66 29.90 6.27
N ARG A 51 -19.51 29.37 5.92
CA ARG A 51 -18.89 29.57 4.60
C ARG A 51 -19.76 29.04 3.47
N ALA A 52 -20.33 27.85 3.62
CA ALA A 52 -21.21 27.26 2.61
C ALA A 52 -22.46 28.07 2.38
N ILE A 53 -23.06 28.65 3.45
CA ILE A 53 -24.19 29.55 3.36
C ILE A 53 -23.80 30.84 2.63
N ALA A 54 -22.64 31.42 2.94
CA ALA A 54 -22.14 32.65 2.32
C ALA A 54 -21.79 32.50 0.84
N GLN A 55 -21.31 31.33 0.41
CA GLN A 55 -20.96 31.04 -0.99
C GLN A 55 -22.19 30.96 -1.92
N GLY A 56 -23.40 30.85 -1.39
CA GLY A 56 -24.60 30.71 -2.19
C GLY A 56 -24.76 29.32 -2.80
N GLY A 57 -25.62 29.22 -3.82
CA GLY A 57 -25.90 27.95 -4.51
C GLY A 57 -27.30 27.43 -4.23
N ARG A 58 -27.59 26.23 -4.73
CA ARG A 58 -28.90 25.59 -4.55
C ARG A 58 -29.18 25.34 -3.06
N LYS A 59 -30.32 25.74 -2.58
CA LYS A 59 -30.72 25.61 -1.18
C LYS A 59 -31.82 24.57 -1.04
N VAL A 60 -31.76 23.80 0.03
CA VAL A 60 -32.75 22.80 0.43
C VAL A 60 -33.34 23.17 1.79
N LYS A 61 -34.58 22.77 2.04
CA LYS A 61 -35.23 22.99 3.33
C LYS A 61 -34.50 22.23 4.43
N VAL A 62 -34.30 22.87 5.56
CA VAL A 62 -33.64 22.23 6.73
C VAL A 62 -34.45 21.02 7.16
N PRO A 63 -33.83 19.83 7.29
CA PRO A 63 -34.48 18.65 7.83
C PRO A 63 -34.99 18.91 9.26
N PRO A 64 -36.21 18.47 9.64
CA PRO A 64 -36.84 18.79 10.93
C PRO A 64 -36.02 18.35 12.16
N HIS A 65 -35.18 17.35 12.04
CA HIS A 65 -34.34 16.88 13.13
C HIS A 65 -33.11 17.76 13.39
N LEU A 66 -32.77 18.65 12.45
CA LEU A 66 -31.71 19.65 12.61
C LEU A 66 -32.37 20.94 13.16
N LYS A 67 -32.34 21.13 14.45
CA LYS A 67 -32.85 22.32 15.12
C LYS A 67 -31.96 23.54 14.87
N LEU A 68 -31.94 24.04 13.62
CA LEU A 68 -31.14 25.21 13.24
C LEU A 68 -32.02 26.44 13.09
N PRO A 69 -31.50 27.64 13.41
CA PRO A 69 -32.22 28.87 13.34
C PRO A 69 -32.43 29.42 11.92
N VAL A 70 -32.19 28.61 10.91
CA VAL A 70 -32.28 28.97 9.48
C VAL A 70 -33.27 28.04 8.76
N PRO A 71 -34.15 28.53 7.88
CA PRO A 71 -35.13 27.68 7.19
C PRO A 71 -34.54 26.88 6.01
N TYR A 72 -33.42 27.33 5.45
CA TYR A 72 -32.78 26.72 4.28
C TYR A 72 -31.27 26.54 4.46
N LEU A 73 -30.74 25.49 3.92
CA LEU A 73 -29.31 25.17 3.88
C LEU A 73 -28.85 24.92 2.44
N PRO A 74 -27.56 25.07 2.14
CA PRO A 74 -26.99 24.61 0.88
C PRO A 74 -27.27 23.12 0.68
N GLU A 75 -27.58 22.71 -0.56
CA GLU A 75 -27.82 21.30 -0.93
C GLU A 75 -26.62 20.42 -0.61
N ARG A 76 -25.42 20.99 -0.69
CA ARG A 76 -24.16 20.32 -0.39
C ARG A 76 -23.34 21.16 0.57
N ILE A 77 -22.92 20.52 1.66
CA ILE A 77 -22.13 21.15 2.71
C ILE A 77 -20.73 20.49 2.70
N PRO A 78 -19.64 21.28 2.68
CA PRO A 78 -18.31 20.74 2.74
C PRO A 78 -18.05 20.13 4.13
N LYS A 79 -17.68 18.85 4.14
CA LYS A 79 -17.27 18.11 5.32
C LYS A 79 -15.80 17.71 5.17
N ARG A 80 -14.99 18.00 6.17
CA ARG A 80 -13.62 17.48 6.23
C ARG A 80 -13.67 16.06 6.72
N ASN A 81 -13.00 15.19 6.01
CA ASN A 81 -12.79 13.80 6.38
C ASN A 81 -11.31 13.53 6.43
N SER A 82 -10.83 12.99 7.54
CA SER A 82 -9.42 12.58 7.66
C SER A 82 -9.31 11.12 7.29
N ILE A 83 -8.54 10.83 6.27
CA ILE A 83 -8.27 9.48 5.80
C ILE A 83 -6.79 9.13 5.97
N ASN A 84 -6.51 7.85 6.20
CA ASN A 84 -5.15 7.33 6.17
C ASN A 84 -4.69 7.22 4.72
N ASP A 85 -3.64 7.93 4.39
CA ASP A 85 -2.94 7.79 3.12
C ASP A 85 -1.70 6.92 3.32
N PHE A 86 -1.70 5.73 2.72
CA PHE A 86 -0.58 4.79 2.78
C PHE A 86 0.47 5.05 1.69
N ASP A 87 0.31 6.07 0.85
CA ASP A 87 1.25 6.39 -0.20
C ASP A 87 2.47 7.15 0.33
N SER A 88 3.19 6.51 1.24
CA SER A 88 4.44 7.01 1.81
C SER A 88 5.67 6.51 1.05
N ILE A 89 6.78 7.25 1.17
CA ILE A 89 8.07 6.85 0.56
C ILE A 89 8.52 5.47 1.06
N ALA A 90 8.29 5.16 2.34
CA ALA A 90 8.64 3.87 2.92
C ALA A 90 7.83 2.73 2.28
N ASN A 91 6.51 2.88 2.14
CA ASN A 91 5.66 1.89 1.50
C ASN A 91 5.97 1.75 0.00
N ARG A 92 6.23 2.84 -0.71
CA ARG A 92 6.68 2.82 -2.12
C ARG A 92 7.98 2.04 -2.28
N PHE A 93 8.90 2.21 -1.34
CA PHE A 93 10.18 1.50 -1.37
C PHE A 93 10.00 0.00 -1.13
N ILE A 94 9.25 -0.42 -0.12
CA ILE A 94 8.95 -1.84 0.12
C ILE A 94 8.24 -2.45 -1.09
N LYS A 95 7.25 -1.77 -1.65
CA LYS A 95 6.55 -2.21 -2.87
C LYS A 95 7.52 -2.39 -4.04
N HIS A 96 8.43 -1.45 -4.25
CA HIS A 96 9.44 -1.52 -5.31
C HIS A 96 10.34 -2.75 -5.16
N ILE A 97 10.83 -3.03 -3.95
CA ILE A 97 11.64 -4.21 -3.67
C ILE A 97 10.87 -5.50 -4.00
N LEU A 98 9.64 -5.62 -3.52
CA LEU A 98 8.82 -6.82 -3.78
C LEU A 98 8.53 -7.03 -5.26
N LEU A 99 8.24 -5.95 -5.99
CA LEU A 99 8.05 -6.01 -7.45
C LEU A 99 9.33 -6.43 -8.18
N THR A 100 10.49 -5.94 -7.75
CA THR A 100 11.79 -6.31 -8.32
C THR A 100 12.09 -7.80 -8.10
N TRP A 101 11.84 -8.30 -6.91
CA TRP A 101 12.05 -9.71 -6.60
C TRP A 101 11.03 -10.61 -7.32
N GLN A 102 9.78 -10.18 -7.44
CA GLN A 102 8.77 -10.89 -8.20
C GLN A 102 9.13 -10.99 -9.67
N LEU A 103 9.56 -9.88 -10.29
CA LEU A 103 10.00 -9.85 -11.67
C LEU A 103 11.18 -10.79 -11.90
N PHE A 104 12.19 -10.73 -11.03
CA PHE A 104 13.34 -11.63 -11.07
C PHE A 104 12.91 -13.11 -11.01
N ALA A 105 12.01 -13.46 -10.08
CA ALA A 105 11.53 -14.84 -9.96
C ALA A 105 10.81 -15.30 -11.24
N THR A 106 9.93 -14.47 -11.79
CA THR A 106 9.15 -14.75 -13.00
C THR A 106 10.06 -14.94 -14.22
N GLU A 107 11.05 -14.07 -14.39
CA GLU A 107 12.01 -14.16 -15.50
C GLU A 107 12.85 -15.43 -15.39
N LYS A 108 13.37 -15.74 -14.20
CA LYS A 108 14.15 -16.96 -13.98
C LYS A 108 13.36 -18.25 -14.15
N ILE A 109 12.08 -18.27 -13.77
CA ILE A 109 11.21 -19.41 -14.06
C ILE A 109 11.09 -19.63 -15.56
N ARG A 110 10.87 -18.57 -16.34
CA ARG A 110 10.76 -18.64 -17.81
C ARG A 110 12.04 -19.16 -18.45
N GLU A 111 13.20 -18.66 -18.02
CA GLU A 111 14.51 -19.13 -18.51
C GLU A 111 14.69 -20.63 -18.25
N LEU A 112 14.50 -21.09 -17.00
CA LEU A 112 14.66 -22.49 -16.62
C LEU A 112 13.68 -23.41 -17.34
N GLN A 113 12.44 -22.97 -17.55
CA GLN A 113 11.45 -23.73 -18.34
C GLN A 113 11.83 -23.81 -19.81
N ALA A 114 12.40 -22.73 -20.38
CA ALA A 114 12.85 -22.73 -21.77
C ALA A 114 14.05 -23.67 -21.99
N GLU A 115 15.01 -23.70 -21.05
CA GLU A 115 16.14 -24.65 -21.06
C GLU A 115 15.63 -26.08 -20.96
N ALA A 116 14.77 -26.39 -20.01
CA ALA A 116 14.21 -27.73 -19.84
C ALA A 116 13.47 -28.26 -21.09
N ARG A 117 12.80 -27.35 -21.84
CA ARG A 117 12.15 -27.73 -23.11
C ARG A 117 13.13 -28.07 -24.20
N LYS A 118 14.29 -27.40 -24.25
CA LYS A 118 15.36 -27.73 -25.23
C LYS A 118 16.01 -29.07 -24.93
N ASP A 119 16.21 -29.38 -23.65
CA ASP A 119 16.86 -30.62 -23.21
C ASP A 119 15.89 -31.83 -23.18
N GLY A 120 14.60 -31.61 -23.48
CA GLY A 120 13.57 -32.66 -23.51
C GLY A 120 13.22 -33.26 -22.14
N SER A 121 13.84 -32.80 -21.05
CA SER A 121 13.56 -33.28 -19.69
C SER A 121 13.83 -32.21 -18.61
N LEU A 122 12.95 -32.20 -17.59
CA LEU A 122 13.15 -31.36 -16.42
C LEU A 122 14.06 -32.07 -15.41
N SER A 123 15.32 -31.65 -15.31
CA SER A 123 16.19 -32.23 -14.29
C SER A 123 15.68 -31.97 -12.88
N PRO A 124 15.86 -32.86 -11.88
CA PRO A 124 15.41 -32.65 -10.50
C PRO A 124 15.98 -31.38 -9.84
N ARG A 125 17.15 -30.93 -10.31
CA ARG A 125 17.79 -29.69 -9.86
C ARG A 125 17.01 -28.45 -10.35
N VAL A 126 16.61 -28.46 -11.60
CA VAL A 126 15.82 -27.39 -12.21
C VAL A 126 14.43 -27.34 -11.59
N GLY A 127 13.79 -28.48 -11.37
CA GLY A 127 12.49 -28.56 -10.67
C GLY A 127 12.53 -27.88 -9.29
N ARG A 128 13.51 -28.24 -8.45
CA ARG A 128 13.69 -27.61 -7.13
C ARG A 128 13.97 -26.10 -7.20
N ALA A 129 14.67 -25.64 -8.23
CA ALA A 129 14.91 -24.22 -8.43
C ALA A 129 13.62 -23.48 -8.77
N ILE A 130 12.78 -24.04 -9.64
CA ILE A 130 11.47 -23.48 -9.99
C ILE A 130 10.54 -23.44 -8.78
N GLU A 131 10.50 -24.49 -7.96
CA GLU A 131 9.71 -24.50 -6.72
C GLU A 131 10.08 -23.35 -5.78
N LYS A 132 11.39 -23.13 -5.57
CA LYS A 132 11.87 -22.01 -4.75
C LYS A 132 11.48 -20.65 -5.31
N LEU A 133 11.55 -20.47 -6.62
CA LEU A 133 11.16 -19.25 -7.31
C LEU A 133 9.64 -19.00 -7.21
N ASN A 134 8.84 -20.06 -7.32
CA ASN A 134 7.40 -19.96 -7.14
C ASN A 134 7.03 -19.50 -5.71
N VAL A 135 7.76 -19.93 -4.68
CA VAL A 135 7.57 -19.43 -3.31
C VAL A 135 7.84 -17.93 -3.23
N ILE A 136 8.92 -17.46 -3.88
CA ILE A 136 9.23 -16.01 -3.93
C ILE A 136 8.08 -15.24 -4.59
N ASP A 137 7.65 -15.67 -5.77
CA ASP A 137 6.56 -15.03 -6.50
C ASP A 137 5.27 -14.98 -5.66
N GLN A 138 4.90 -16.09 -5.04
CA GLN A 138 3.71 -16.18 -4.21
C GLN A 138 3.75 -15.25 -2.99
N VAL A 139 4.87 -15.20 -2.28
CA VAL A 139 5.04 -14.31 -1.11
C VAL A 139 4.95 -12.84 -1.52
N CYS A 140 5.64 -12.47 -2.60
CA CYS A 140 5.60 -11.10 -3.11
C CYS A 140 4.20 -10.73 -3.62
N SER A 141 3.56 -11.58 -4.42
CA SER A 141 2.20 -11.37 -4.94
C SER A 141 1.17 -11.19 -3.82
N THR A 142 1.25 -12.00 -2.78
CA THR A 142 0.34 -11.92 -1.63
C THR A 142 0.52 -10.59 -0.90
N ALA A 143 1.76 -10.21 -0.61
CA ALA A 143 2.05 -8.95 0.09
C ALA A 143 1.62 -7.72 -0.72
N LEU A 144 1.80 -7.73 -2.04
CA LEU A 144 1.45 -6.61 -2.94
C LEU A 144 -0.07 -6.39 -3.11
N ARG A 145 -0.88 -7.41 -2.83
CA ARG A 145 -2.36 -7.31 -2.89
C ARG A 145 -2.96 -6.65 -1.66
N ASP A 146 -2.24 -6.67 -0.56
CA ASP A 146 -2.71 -6.18 0.73
C ASP A 146 -2.30 -4.71 0.96
N GLU A 147 -3.10 -3.99 1.77
CA GLU A 147 -2.68 -2.71 2.31
C GLU A 147 -1.54 -2.92 3.33
N PRO A 148 -0.60 -1.98 3.42
CA PRO A 148 -0.56 -0.67 2.75
C PRO A 148 0.07 -0.68 1.35
N LEU A 149 0.61 -1.80 0.88
CA LEU A 149 1.41 -1.85 -0.34
C LEU A 149 0.56 -1.74 -1.62
N ARG A 150 -0.69 -2.19 -1.56
CA ARG A 150 -1.62 -2.05 -2.69
C ARG A 150 -1.81 -0.58 -3.07
N SER A 151 -2.08 0.29 -2.10
CA SER A 151 -2.33 1.72 -2.30
C SER A 151 -1.06 2.54 -2.56
N ALA A 152 0.12 2.04 -2.16
CA ALA A 152 1.37 2.75 -2.37
C ALA A 152 1.66 2.96 -3.87
N GLY A 153 2.08 4.16 -4.24
CA GLY A 153 2.47 4.52 -5.60
C GLY A 153 3.80 3.91 -6.04
N ARG A 154 4.31 4.38 -7.17
CA ARG A 154 5.64 3.99 -7.68
C ARG A 154 6.73 4.75 -6.94
N LEU A 155 7.86 4.08 -6.72
CA LEU A 155 9.08 4.74 -6.24
C LEU A 155 9.69 5.53 -7.40
N THR A 156 9.92 6.83 -7.19
CA THR A 156 10.51 7.74 -8.19
C THR A 156 12.00 7.98 -7.96
N SER A 157 12.46 7.86 -6.71
CA SER A 157 13.86 8.04 -6.35
C SER A 157 14.20 7.18 -5.14
N PHE A 158 15.47 6.76 -5.03
CA PHE A 158 15.94 5.99 -3.88
C PHE A 158 15.88 6.84 -2.60
N PRO A 159 15.28 6.35 -1.50
CA PRO A 159 15.13 7.10 -0.25
C PRO A 159 16.44 7.11 0.55
N GLN A 160 17.30 8.11 0.33
CA GLN A 160 18.63 8.18 0.96
C GLN A 160 18.62 8.34 2.47
N ALA A 161 17.61 8.99 3.05
CA ALA A 161 17.56 9.32 4.48
C ALA A 161 16.17 9.16 5.09
N ASN A 162 15.52 8.04 4.84
CA ASN A 162 14.18 7.80 5.38
C ASN A 162 14.27 7.11 6.76
N THR A 163 13.87 7.82 7.82
CA THR A 163 13.92 7.33 9.20
C THR A 163 13.02 6.11 9.43
N VAL A 164 11.89 6.00 8.72
CA VAL A 164 11.00 4.83 8.82
C VAL A 164 11.72 3.57 8.35
N LEU A 165 12.44 3.64 7.21
CA LEU A 165 13.19 2.52 6.66
C LEU A 165 14.39 2.13 7.52
N THR A 166 14.98 3.05 8.28
CA THR A 166 16.18 2.78 9.08
C THR A 166 15.89 2.38 10.52
N SER A 167 14.76 2.82 11.09
CA SER A 167 14.47 2.63 12.52
C SER A 167 13.22 1.79 12.81
N ARG A 168 12.17 1.88 11.98
CA ARG A 168 10.89 1.26 12.29
C ARG A 168 10.91 -0.26 12.05
N PRO A 169 10.52 -1.08 13.03
CA PRO A 169 10.46 -2.54 12.88
C PRO A 169 9.63 -2.95 11.65
N GLY A 170 10.02 -4.03 10.99
CA GLY A 170 9.45 -4.48 9.74
C GLY A 170 10.07 -3.77 8.53
N TYR A 171 9.97 -2.45 8.45
CA TYR A 171 10.59 -1.64 7.39
C TYR A 171 12.11 -1.76 7.42
N ARG A 172 12.70 -1.54 8.60
CA ARG A 172 14.15 -1.67 8.83
C ARG A 172 14.64 -3.07 8.48
N ASP A 173 13.87 -4.08 8.82
CA ASP A 173 14.27 -5.46 8.65
C ASP A 173 14.33 -5.82 7.16
N ILE A 174 13.32 -5.44 6.37
CA ILE A 174 13.32 -5.62 4.90
C ILE A 174 14.40 -4.75 4.25
N PHE A 175 14.56 -3.50 4.69
CA PHE A 175 15.60 -2.62 4.17
C PHE A 175 17.00 -3.20 4.33
N ARG A 176 17.31 -3.74 5.51
CA ARG A 176 18.58 -4.42 5.77
C ARG A 176 18.78 -5.69 4.94
N MET A 177 17.71 -6.43 4.65
CA MET A 177 17.78 -7.60 3.77
C MET A 177 18.10 -7.21 2.34
N PHE A 178 17.60 -6.08 1.89
CA PHE A 178 17.84 -5.57 0.54
C PHE A 178 19.29 -5.06 0.34
N LEU A 179 19.89 -4.46 1.38
CA LEU A 179 21.25 -3.92 1.32
C LEU A 179 22.37 -4.97 1.41
N ARG A 180 22.04 -6.22 1.70
CA ARG A 180 23.01 -7.34 1.79
C ARG A 180 23.03 -8.17 0.53
#